data_926fa9cbd6f6836c30e2bf2b48c45e06
#
_entry.id   926fa9cbd6f6836c30e2bf2b48c45e06
#
_cell.length_a   1.000
_cell.length_b   1.000
_cell.length_c   1.000
_cell.angle_alpha   90.00
_cell.angle_beta   90.00
_cell.angle_gamma   90.00
#
_symmetry.space_group_name_H-M   'P 1'
#
loop_
_entity.id
_entity.type
_entity.pdbx_description
1 polymer ?
#
loop_
_entity_poly.entity_id
_entity_poly.type
_entity_poly.pdbx_seq_one_letter_code
_entity_poly.pdbx_strand_id
1 'polypeptide(L)'
;MNDFPDPLSQLYCKFGRTVEMAQVMEFEAGNFALALISVMFDPEKINNEQRRMFKSVIDDVDKRTFGNLLNLIRKRVSISEEIEETVSQALEKRNYLIHRFFKKHNFAIHSEEGRHAMNIELDDIYRTINLAHAVLSAMTHTLNQAFGWPNISQEETLELIRKAKTG
;
A
#
# COMPACT_ATOMS: atom_id res chain seq x y z
N MET A 1 -19.91 -22.21 -26.66
CA MET A 1 -19.69 -21.95 -25.24
C MET A 1 -19.20 -20.49 -25.14
N ASN A 2 -19.92 -19.62 -24.43
CA ASN A 2 -19.45 -18.25 -24.21
C ASN A 2 -18.30 -18.31 -23.20
N ASP A 3 -17.06 -18.09 -23.68
CA ASP A 3 -15.83 -18.06 -22.86
C ASP A 3 -15.69 -16.77 -22.01
N PHE A 4 -16.73 -15.95 -21.95
CA PHE A 4 -16.69 -14.75 -21.09
C PHE A 4 -17.17 -15.13 -19.68
N PRO A 5 -16.40 -14.79 -18.63
CA PRO A 5 -16.84 -14.97 -17.26
C PRO A 5 -18.18 -14.24 -17.04
N ASP A 6 -19.09 -14.84 -16.28
CA ASP A 6 -20.37 -14.21 -16.01
C ASP A 6 -20.18 -12.83 -15.32
N PRO A 7 -21.16 -11.91 -15.44
CA PRO A 7 -21.04 -10.55 -14.92
C PRO A 7 -20.76 -10.47 -13.41
N LEU A 8 -21.21 -11.46 -12.64
CA LEU A 8 -20.95 -11.52 -11.19
C LEU A 8 -19.50 -11.92 -10.92
N SER A 9 -18.96 -12.90 -11.66
CA SER A 9 -17.55 -13.28 -11.59
C SER A 9 -16.63 -12.12 -11.98
N GLN A 10 -16.99 -11.33 -12.99
CA GLN A 10 -16.25 -10.12 -13.37
C GLN A 10 -16.20 -9.10 -12.24
N LEU A 11 -17.33 -8.87 -11.56
CA LEU A 11 -17.41 -7.96 -10.41
C LEU A 11 -16.50 -8.43 -9.26
N TYR A 12 -16.53 -9.72 -8.92
CA TYR A 12 -15.66 -10.27 -7.89
C TYR A 12 -14.17 -10.21 -8.26
N CYS A 13 -13.82 -10.47 -9.52
CA CYS A 13 -12.45 -10.31 -10.00
C CYS A 13 -11.98 -8.84 -9.85
N LYS A 14 -12.82 -7.88 -10.22
CA LYS A 14 -12.52 -6.46 -10.10
C LYS A 14 -12.37 -6.05 -8.64
N PHE A 15 -13.29 -6.49 -7.77
CA PHE A 15 -13.18 -6.28 -6.32
C PHE A 15 -11.87 -6.84 -5.77
N GLY A 16 -11.52 -8.09 -6.11
CA GLY A 16 -10.29 -8.73 -5.69
C GLY A 16 -9.04 -7.95 -6.10
N ARG A 17 -8.95 -7.50 -7.35
CA ARG A 17 -7.86 -6.64 -7.84
C ARG A 17 -7.78 -5.31 -7.10
N THR A 18 -8.92 -4.72 -6.75
CA THR A 18 -8.96 -3.46 -5.99
C THR A 18 -8.47 -3.66 -4.56
N VAL A 19 -8.82 -4.80 -3.93
CA VAL A 19 -8.31 -5.18 -2.60
C VAL A 19 -6.80 -5.45 -2.65
N GLU A 20 -6.31 -6.16 -3.67
CA GLU A 20 -4.88 -6.40 -3.87
C GLU A 20 -4.12 -5.08 -3.99
N MET A 21 -4.62 -4.13 -4.80
CA MET A 21 -4.01 -2.80 -4.93
C MET A 21 -3.96 -2.04 -3.60
N ALA A 22 -5.00 -2.19 -2.76
CA ALA A 22 -5.03 -1.61 -1.43
C ALA A 22 -3.93 -2.20 -0.52
N GLN A 23 -3.69 -3.51 -0.59
CA GLN A 23 -2.61 -4.17 0.15
C GLN A 23 -1.22 -3.74 -0.35
N VAL A 24 -1.04 -3.62 -1.67
CA VAL A 24 0.21 -3.12 -2.27
C VAL A 24 0.51 -1.69 -1.81
N MET A 25 -0.50 -0.82 -1.76
CA MET A 25 -0.35 0.54 -1.23
C MET A 25 0.03 0.54 0.26
N GLU A 26 -0.57 -0.33 1.08
CA GLU A 26 -0.22 -0.46 2.51
C GLU A 26 1.22 -0.92 2.69
N PHE A 27 1.66 -1.88 1.88
CA PHE A 27 3.04 -2.36 1.89
C PHE A 27 4.02 -1.24 1.52
N GLU A 28 3.70 -0.41 0.51
CA GLU A 28 4.55 0.73 0.12
C GLU A 28 4.60 1.81 1.22
N ALA A 29 3.50 2.06 1.93
CA ALA A 29 3.52 2.95 3.09
C ALA A 29 4.43 2.42 4.21
N GLY A 30 4.48 1.10 4.40
CA GLY A 30 5.41 0.43 5.30
C GLY A 30 6.86 0.65 4.87
N ASN A 31 7.16 0.46 3.60
CA ASN A 31 8.50 0.70 3.02
C ASN A 31 8.95 2.14 3.23
N PHE A 32 8.08 3.11 2.95
CA PHE A 32 8.37 4.52 3.16
C PHE A 32 8.62 4.84 4.65
N ALA A 33 7.80 4.30 5.55
CA ALA A 33 8.00 4.46 7.00
C ALA A 33 9.33 3.87 7.47
N LEU A 34 9.73 2.70 6.96
CA LEU A 34 11.02 2.07 7.25
C LEU A 34 12.18 2.91 6.69
N ALA A 35 12.06 3.43 5.47
CA ALA A 35 13.05 4.31 4.87
C ALA A 35 13.25 5.57 5.72
N LEU A 36 12.17 6.24 6.16
CA LEU A 36 12.24 7.40 7.05
C LEU A 36 12.95 7.10 8.38
N ILE A 37 12.73 5.93 8.94
CA ILE A 37 13.37 5.54 10.20
C ILE A 37 14.84 5.23 9.97
N SER A 38 15.17 4.57 8.85
CA SER A 38 16.55 4.21 8.50
C SER A 38 17.45 5.44 8.32
N VAL A 39 16.90 6.55 7.83
CA VAL A 39 17.62 7.85 7.73
C VAL A 39 18.12 8.35 9.09
N MET A 40 17.47 7.98 10.19
CA MET A 40 17.86 8.40 11.54
C MET A 40 19.03 7.59 12.11
N PHE A 41 19.47 6.55 11.42
CA PHE A 41 20.51 5.65 11.88
C PHE A 41 21.64 5.57 10.84
N ASP A 42 22.89 5.79 11.27
CA ASP A 42 24.07 5.50 10.46
C ASP A 42 24.32 3.98 10.48
N PRO A 43 24.17 3.26 9.34
CA PRO A 43 24.30 1.79 9.31
C PRO A 43 25.66 1.28 9.83
N GLU A 44 26.72 2.10 9.68
CA GLU A 44 28.08 1.73 10.09
C GLU A 44 28.34 1.94 11.60
N LYS A 45 27.50 2.74 12.26
CA LYS A 45 27.65 3.13 13.66
C LYS A 45 26.55 2.63 14.58
N ILE A 46 25.63 1.81 14.05
CA ILE A 46 24.51 1.24 14.84
C ILE A 46 25.04 0.37 15.98
N ASN A 47 24.77 0.78 17.21
CA ASN A 47 25.03 -0.01 18.41
C ASN A 47 23.92 -1.09 18.61
N ASN A 48 24.15 -2.01 19.56
CA ASN A 48 23.22 -3.11 19.82
C ASN A 48 21.83 -2.66 20.31
N GLU A 49 21.73 -1.54 21.01
CA GLU A 49 20.46 -0.97 21.47
C GLU A 49 19.68 -0.39 20.31
N GLN A 50 20.33 0.35 19.44
CA GLN A 50 19.75 0.88 18.20
C GLN A 50 19.28 -0.25 17.25
N ARG A 51 20.04 -1.35 17.16
CA ARG A 51 19.61 -2.54 16.39
C ARG A 51 18.34 -3.18 16.95
N ARG A 52 18.22 -3.28 18.28
CA ARG A 52 16.99 -3.78 18.93
C ARG A 52 15.82 -2.86 18.69
N MET A 53 16.03 -1.54 18.79
CA MET A 53 15.02 -0.54 18.51
C MET A 53 14.56 -0.58 17.04
N PHE A 54 15.49 -0.71 16.10
CA PHE A 54 15.19 -0.84 14.67
C PHE A 54 14.38 -2.11 14.38
N LYS A 55 14.77 -3.25 14.95
CA LYS A 55 14.02 -4.50 14.83
C LYS A 55 12.62 -4.38 15.42
N SER A 56 12.46 -3.77 16.58
CA SER A 56 11.14 -3.52 17.18
C SER A 56 10.26 -2.66 16.28
N VAL A 57 10.85 -1.69 15.58
CA VAL A 57 10.09 -0.82 14.65
C VAL A 57 9.68 -1.59 13.39
N ILE A 58 10.56 -2.45 12.84
CA ILE A 58 10.20 -3.34 11.72
C ILE A 58 9.03 -4.24 12.12
N ASP A 59 9.14 -4.94 13.25
CA ASP A 59 8.08 -5.81 13.78
C ASP A 59 6.78 -5.04 14.04
N ASP A 60 6.86 -3.78 14.38
CA ASP A 60 5.73 -2.87 14.58
C ASP A 60 5.11 -2.40 13.26
N VAL A 61 5.93 -2.12 12.24
CA VAL A 61 5.45 -1.70 10.91
C VAL A 61 4.61 -2.81 10.28
N ASP A 62 5.07 -4.06 10.36
CA ASP A 62 4.36 -5.23 9.82
C ASP A 62 2.99 -5.46 10.50
N LYS A 63 2.81 -4.99 11.74
CA LYS A 63 1.57 -5.13 12.50
C LYS A 63 0.66 -3.90 12.42
N ARG A 64 1.14 -2.79 11.86
CA ARG A 64 0.38 -1.53 11.83
C ARG A 64 -0.64 -1.53 10.70
N THR A 65 -1.79 -0.95 10.99
CA THR A 65 -2.76 -0.60 9.95
C THR A 65 -2.24 0.59 9.13
N PHE A 66 -2.71 0.71 7.90
CA PHE A 66 -2.36 1.83 7.02
C PHE A 66 -2.53 3.21 7.70
N GLY A 67 -3.62 3.42 8.45
CA GLY A 67 -3.83 4.66 9.20
C GLY A 67 -2.74 4.93 10.25
N ASN A 68 -2.25 3.90 10.93
CA ASN A 68 -1.16 4.04 11.90
C ASN A 68 0.18 4.32 11.22
N LEU A 69 0.44 3.76 10.05
CA LEU A 69 1.64 4.07 9.24
C LEU A 69 1.63 5.53 8.80
N LEU A 70 0.51 6.04 8.32
CA LEU A 70 0.36 7.45 7.94
C LEU A 70 0.60 8.39 9.12
N ASN A 71 0.07 8.07 10.31
CA ASN A 71 0.33 8.87 11.50
C ASN A 71 1.81 8.88 11.90
N LEU A 72 2.52 7.78 11.67
CA LEU A 72 3.96 7.70 11.89
C LEU A 72 4.74 8.58 10.90
N ILE A 73 4.35 8.56 9.63
CA ILE A 73 4.92 9.40 8.57
C ILE A 73 4.71 10.89 8.89
N ARG A 74 3.48 11.31 9.18
CA ARG A 74 3.09 12.69 9.52
C ARG A 74 3.90 13.28 10.67
N LYS A 75 4.28 12.46 11.64
CA LYS A 75 5.08 12.91 12.80
C LYS A 75 6.54 13.17 12.45
N ARG A 76 7.03 12.72 11.31
CA ARG A 76 8.45 12.74 10.94
C ARG A 76 8.78 13.61 9.76
N VAL A 77 7.82 13.79 8.86
CA VAL A 77 8.02 14.52 7.60
C VAL A 77 6.87 15.50 7.42
N SER A 78 7.21 16.73 7.04
CA SER A 78 6.25 17.67 6.51
C SER A 78 6.00 17.30 5.05
N ILE A 79 4.80 16.88 4.73
CA ILE A 79 4.36 16.58 3.35
C ILE A 79 3.46 17.71 2.85
N SER A 80 3.39 17.91 1.52
CA SER A 80 2.51 18.92 0.96
C SER A 80 1.06 18.57 1.20
N GLU A 81 0.18 19.58 1.23
CA GLU A 81 -1.25 19.41 1.41
C GLU A 81 -1.86 18.47 0.34
N GLU A 82 -1.39 18.58 -0.90
CA GLU A 82 -1.83 17.74 -2.03
C GLU A 82 -1.51 16.24 -1.81
N ILE A 83 -0.30 15.93 -1.31
CA ILE A 83 0.11 14.56 -0.98
C ILE A 83 -0.73 14.05 0.19
N GLU A 84 -0.90 14.87 1.22
CA GLU A 84 -1.69 14.54 2.41
C GLU A 84 -3.15 14.22 2.04
N GLU A 85 -3.77 15.03 1.18
CA GLU A 85 -5.13 14.81 0.69
C GLU A 85 -5.23 13.50 -0.10
N THR A 86 -4.29 13.26 -1.04
CA THR A 86 -4.25 12.05 -1.86
C THR A 86 -4.20 10.78 -1.01
N VAL A 87 -3.32 10.75 -0.02
CA VAL A 87 -3.12 9.57 0.84
C VAL A 87 -4.28 9.41 1.82
N SER A 88 -4.85 10.50 2.33
CA SER A 88 -6.03 10.48 3.20
C SER A 88 -7.28 9.95 2.47
N GLN A 89 -7.52 10.40 1.25
CA GLN A 89 -8.62 9.90 0.41
C GLN A 89 -8.46 8.39 0.13
N ALA A 90 -7.24 7.94 -0.15
CA ALA A 90 -6.97 6.52 -0.35
C ALA A 90 -7.23 5.67 0.90
N LEU A 91 -6.89 6.18 2.10
CA LEU A 91 -7.21 5.52 3.37
C LEU A 91 -8.72 5.38 3.56
N GLU A 92 -9.49 6.42 3.27
CA GLU A 92 -10.95 6.39 3.35
C GLU A 92 -11.55 5.37 2.37
N LYS A 93 -11.10 5.40 1.11
CA LYS A 93 -11.55 4.46 0.06
C LYS A 93 -11.18 3.01 0.40
N ARG A 94 -9.97 2.76 0.92
CA ARG A 94 -9.55 1.45 1.39
C ARG A 94 -10.45 0.93 2.52
N ASN A 95 -10.70 1.76 3.52
CA ASN A 95 -11.54 1.38 4.66
C ASN A 95 -12.99 1.13 4.24
N TYR A 96 -13.51 1.95 3.34
CA TYR A 96 -14.83 1.74 2.74
C TYR A 96 -14.88 0.42 1.96
N LEU A 97 -13.90 0.16 1.07
CA LEU A 97 -13.80 -1.07 0.28
C LEU A 97 -13.87 -2.33 1.15
N ILE A 98 -13.04 -2.39 2.19
CA ILE A 98 -12.91 -3.59 3.03
C ILE A 98 -14.12 -3.79 3.95
N HIS A 99 -14.68 -2.71 4.52
CA HIS A 99 -15.65 -2.85 5.60
C HIS A 99 -17.10 -2.56 5.20
N ARG A 100 -17.32 -1.82 4.11
CA ARG A 100 -18.64 -1.27 3.80
C ARG A 100 -19.13 -1.53 2.38
N PHE A 101 -18.27 -1.81 1.41
CA PHE A 101 -18.64 -1.91 -0.01
C PHE A 101 -19.82 -2.86 -0.23
N PHE A 102 -19.72 -4.13 0.13
CA PHE A 102 -20.80 -5.08 -0.04
C PHE A 102 -22.01 -4.86 0.89
N LYS A 103 -21.79 -4.22 2.05
CA LYS A 103 -22.92 -3.83 2.91
C LYS A 103 -23.78 -2.76 2.25
N LYS A 104 -23.16 -1.80 1.57
CA LYS A 104 -23.87 -0.75 0.82
C LYS A 104 -24.60 -1.34 -0.40
N HIS A 105 -24.00 -2.30 -1.05
CA HIS A 105 -24.47 -2.88 -2.32
C HIS A 105 -25.19 -4.22 -2.20
N ASN A 106 -25.66 -4.61 -1.00
CA ASN A 106 -26.26 -5.91 -0.76
C ASN A 106 -27.49 -6.23 -1.64
N PHE A 107 -28.25 -5.21 -2.07
CA PHE A 107 -29.36 -5.35 -3.01
C PHE A 107 -28.93 -5.08 -4.46
N ALA A 108 -28.04 -4.13 -4.69
CA ALA A 108 -27.59 -3.73 -6.02
C ALA A 108 -26.92 -4.87 -6.78
N ILE A 109 -26.22 -5.76 -6.09
CA ILE A 109 -25.51 -6.88 -6.69
C ILE A 109 -26.44 -7.85 -7.48
N HIS A 110 -27.73 -7.85 -7.18
CA HIS A 110 -28.72 -8.75 -7.80
C HIS A 110 -29.27 -8.22 -9.13
N SER A 111 -29.05 -6.93 -9.49
CA SER A 111 -29.46 -6.35 -10.76
C SER A 111 -28.27 -6.04 -11.67
N GLU A 112 -28.52 -5.96 -12.97
CA GLU A 112 -27.49 -5.58 -13.95
C GLU A 112 -27.03 -4.14 -13.75
N GLU A 113 -27.97 -3.22 -13.60
CA GLU A 113 -27.72 -1.80 -13.34
C GLU A 113 -26.94 -1.60 -12.04
N GLY A 114 -27.29 -2.37 -10.99
CA GLY A 114 -26.59 -2.32 -9.72
C GLY A 114 -25.13 -2.81 -9.84
N ARG A 115 -24.90 -3.92 -10.52
CA ARG A 115 -23.52 -4.40 -10.78
C ARG A 115 -22.73 -3.43 -11.65
N HIS A 116 -23.37 -2.77 -12.63
CA HIS A 116 -22.72 -1.72 -13.41
C HIS A 116 -22.27 -0.54 -12.53
N ALA A 117 -23.15 -0.04 -11.66
CA ALA A 117 -22.81 1.02 -10.71
C ALA A 117 -21.68 0.61 -9.75
N MET A 118 -21.70 -0.63 -9.23
CA MET A 118 -20.64 -1.19 -8.41
C MET A 118 -19.29 -1.23 -9.15
N ASN A 119 -19.28 -1.59 -10.43
CA ASN A 119 -18.07 -1.62 -11.25
C ASN A 119 -17.47 -0.23 -11.45
N ILE A 120 -18.31 0.80 -11.66
CA ILE A 120 -17.86 2.20 -11.78
C ILE A 120 -17.24 2.67 -10.45
N GLU A 121 -17.88 2.36 -9.33
CA GLU A 121 -17.38 2.72 -8.01
C GLU A 121 -16.04 2.02 -7.69
N LEU A 122 -15.89 0.75 -8.07
CA LEU A 122 -14.62 0.03 -7.92
C LEU A 122 -13.50 0.64 -8.77
N ASP A 123 -13.80 1.13 -9.98
CA ASP A 123 -12.82 1.84 -10.82
C ASP A 123 -12.35 3.14 -10.17
N ASP A 124 -13.25 3.87 -9.54
CA ASP A 124 -12.92 5.09 -8.81
C ASP A 124 -12.05 4.80 -7.59
N ILE A 125 -12.43 3.79 -6.79
CA ILE A 125 -11.65 3.33 -5.63
C ILE A 125 -10.25 2.88 -6.07
N TYR A 126 -10.16 2.05 -7.11
CA TYR A 126 -8.88 1.57 -7.64
C TYR A 126 -7.97 2.70 -8.07
N ARG A 127 -8.50 3.69 -8.83
CA ARG A 127 -7.72 4.84 -9.28
C ARG A 127 -7.18 5.68 -8.13
N THR A 128 -8.01 5.94 -7.11
CA THR A 128 -7.59 6.69 -5.92
C THR A 128 -6.48 5.98 -5.15
N ILE A 129 -6.62 4.68 -4.93
CA ILE A 129 -5.62 3.85 -4.22
C ILE A 129 -4.33 3.75 -5.04
N ASN A 130 -4.42 3.54 -6.35
CA ASN A 130 -3.27 3.44 -7.24
C ASN A 130 -2.48 4.77 -7.31
N LEU A 131 -3.17 5.91 -7.30
CA LEU A 131 -2.51 7.21 -7.23
C LEU A 131 -1.72 7.38 -5.93
N ALA A 132 -2.31 7.04 -4.80
CA ALA A 132 -1.63 7.11 -3.51
C ALA A 132 -0.42 6.16 -3.44
N HIS A 133 -0.54 4.95 -4.01
CA HIS A 133 0.60 4.04 -4.16
C HIS A 133 1.74 4.67 -4.97
N ALA A 134 1.43 5.27 -6.13
CA ALA A 134 2.43 5.92 -6.96
C ALA A 134 3.13 7.08 -6.24
N VAL A 135 2.38 7.88 -5.46
CA VAL A 135 2.91 8.97 -4.65
C VAL A 135 3.85 8.44 -3.57
N LEU A 136 3.43 7.42 -2.80
CA LEU A 136 4.26 6.80 -1.77
C LEU A 136 5.54 6.21 -2.35
N SER A 137 5.44 5.51 -3.48
CA SER A 137 6.59 4.93 -4.19
C SER A 137 7.58 6.01 -4.67
N ALA A 138 7.08 7.12 -5.22
CA ALA A 138 7.92 8.25 -5.60
C ALA A 138 8.62 8.88 -4.39
N MET A 139 7.95 8.99 -3.25
CA MET A 139 8.54 9.48 -1.99
C MET A 139 9.63 8.54 -1.47
N THR A 140 9.39 7.23 -1.47
CA THR A 140 10.39 6.20 -1.10
C THR A 140 11.62 6.31 -2.00
N HIS A 141 11.40 6.38 -3.31
CA HIS A 141 12.47 6.51 -4.29
C HIS A 141 13.32 7.78 -4.09
N THR A 142 12.67 8.93 -3.90
CA THR A 142 13.34 10.21 -3.65
C THR A 142 14.19 10.15 -2.38
N LEU A 143 13.65 9.54 -1.32
CA LEU A 143 14.37 9.38 -0.06
C LEU A 143 15.59 8.49 -0.25
N ASN A 144 15.45 7.34 -0.91
CA ASN A 144 16.55 6.42 -1.19
C ASN A 144 17.67 7.10 -2.01
N GLN A 145 17.31 7.89 -3.03
CA GLN A 145 18.27 8.65 -3.81
C GLN A 145 19.02 9.70 -2.97
N ALA A 146 18.29 10.45 -2.14
CA ALA A 146 18.87 11.49 -1.30
C ALA A 146 19.92 10.96 -0.30
N PHE A 147 19.75 9.70 0.14
CA PHE A 147 20.67 9.03 1.08
C PHE A 147 21.66 8.08 0.41
N GLY A 148 21.71 8.05 -0.93
CA GLY A 148 22.64 7.20 -1.69
C GLY A 148 22.37 5.71 -1.53
N TRP A 149 21.17 5.31 -1.13
CA TRP A 149 20.79 3.91 -1.02
C TRP A 149 20.52 3.32 -2.41
N PRO A 150 21.04 2.10 -2.68
CA PRO A 150 20.81 1.49 -3.97
C PRO A 150 19.32 1.25 -4.18
N ASN A 151 18.82 1.70 -5.34
CA ASN A 151 17.53 1.22 -5.83
C ASN A 151 17.72 -0.24 -6.23
N ILE A 152 17.33 -1.14 -5.36
CA ILE A 152 17.35 -2.58 -5.67
C ILE A 152 16.27 -2.81 -6.73
N SER A 153 16.67 -3.28 -7.91
CA SER A 153 15.74 -3.65 -8.97
C SER A 153 14.86 -4.83 -8.53
N GLN A 154 13.73 -4.99 -9.18
CA GLN A 154 12.85 -6.14 -8.92
C GLN A 154 13.59 -7.48 -9.14
N GLU A 155 14.51 -7.52 -10.07
CA GLU A 155 15.33 -8.69 -10.39
C GLU A 155 16.35 -9.00 -9.28
N GLU A 156 17.03 -7.98 -8.77
CA GLU A 156 17.93 -8.10 -7.60
C GLU A 156 17.17 -8.51 -6.33
N THR A 157 15.98 -7.98 -6.12
CA THR A 157 15.10 -8.38 -5.01
C THR A 157 14.75 -9.86 -5.10
N LEU A 158 14.37 -10.35 -6.29
CA LEU A 158 14.07 -11.77 -6.51
C LEU A 158 15.29 -12.66 -6.30
N GLU A 159 16.48 -12.20 -6.69
CA GLU A 159 17.72 -12.93 -6.47
C GLU A 159 18.09 -13.02 -4.98
N LEU A 160 17.91 -11.92 -4.23
CA LEU A 160 18.09 -11.91 -2.77
C LEU A 160 17.13 -12.86 -2.06
N ILE A 161 15.85 -12.90 -2.48
CA ILE A 161 14.86 -13.84 -1.95
C ILE A 161 15.24 -15.29 -2.25
N ARG A 162 15.74 -15.58 -3.46
CA ARG A 162 16.22 -16.93 -3.83
C ARG A 162 17.41 -17.35 -2.94
N LYS A 163 18.39 -16.47 -2.75
CA LYS A 163 19.55 -16.71 -1.89
C LYS A 163 19.16 -16.96 -0.44
N ALA A 164 18.20 -16.19 0.08
CA ALA A 164 17.69 -16.37 1.45
C ALA A 164 16.93 -17.68 1.68
N LYS A 165 16.37 -18.29 0.61
CA LYS A 165 15.65 -19.58 0.69
C LYS A 165 16.57 -20.80 0.56
N THR A 166 17.80 -20.62 0.12
CA THR A 166 18.78 -21.71 -0.13
C THR A 166 19.90 -21.79 0.89
N GLY A 167 19.99 -20.88 1.84
CA GLY A 167 20.91 -20.86 3.00
C GLY A 167 20.20 -21.18 4.29
#